data_c4a8f1e78b5d381c0aa01c3c1faef107
#
_entry.id   c4a8f1e78b5d381c0aa01c3c1faef107
#
_cell.length_a   1.000
_cell.length_b   1.000
_cell.length_c   1.000
_cell.angle_alpha   90.00
_cell.angle_beta   90.00
_cell.angle_gamma   90.00
#
_symmetry.space_group_name_H-M   'P 1'
#
loop_
_entity.id
_entity.type
_entity.pdbx_description
1 polymer ?
#
loop_
_entity_poly.entity_id
_entity_poly.type
_entity_poly.pdbx_seq_one_letter_code
_entity_poly.pdbx_strand_id
1 'polypeptide(L)'
;MRIIIITSEFPPINAAASARIEPWVKELATRGHLVKVFSSKGSKPMKRTEHYASPFSVPSNKVGIFRRFLQEMRLARDLGSMLRSLTDKPHALVITSPPFFMATYLAKIAKEKNIPYLFDIRDRYPKVLFDLKVISESGFLGNKLIQRENSCYKNSRLLTTVTEGINMQLKAFQRPHAHLSNGFDGELFDLSQFPKKDDLFRIVYHGRFSRLHDIEALRQISLRVQGLNPRIEFTIIGPIPESYKMNEWGNVCFVGEKKREEIPALLATGSLGISLMKEMTSTKVAMPAKVYEYIGMGLPLVVAPAGELNDFVKMNKVGLAFKKMNVMEIANEISSLEKDRQKYSEFQKNLLSIKTRFDRRTQSIIFADLVEKNFNIQHAKKVSLN
;
A
#
# COMPACT_ATOMS: atom_id res chain seq x y z
N MET A 1 -23.57 10.69 9.16
CA MET A 1 -22.93 11.87 8.54
C MET A 1 -23.03 11.77 7.00
N ARG A 2 -22.87 12.91 6.27
CA ARG A 2 -22.63 12.91 4.81
C ARG A 2 -21.12 12.91 4.60
N ILE A 3 -20.61 11.88 3.93
CA ILE A 3 -19.17 11.69 3.70
C ILE A 3 -18.94 11.54 2.21
N ILE A 4 -17.98 12.30 1.67
CA ILE A 4 -17.53 12.16 0.30
C ILE A 4 -16.12 11.59 0.30
N ILE A 5 -15.89 10.54 -0.49
CA ILE A 5 -14.57 9.95 -0.67
C ILE A 5 -14.15 10.16 -2.12
N ILE A 6 -13.00 10.81 -2.33
CA ILE A 6 -12.44 11.02 -3.66
C ILE A 6 -11.16 10.18 -3.79
N THR A 7 -11.20 9.26 -4.73
CA THR A 7 -10.10 8.33 -5.01
C THR A 7 -9.83 8.23 -6.50
N SER A 8 -8.62 7.89 -6.87
CA SER A 8 -8.27 7.67 -8.28
C SER A 8 -9.00 6.48 -8.89
N GLU A 9 -9.13 5.40 -8.12
CA GLU A 9 -9.68 4.13 -8.60
C GLU A 9 -10.62 3.55 -7.54
N PHE A 10 -11.69 2.90 -8.00
CA PHE A 10 -12.70 2.27 -7.16
C PHE A 10 -13.22 1.01 -7.87
N PRO A 11 -13.82 0.01 -7.17
CA PRO A 11 -14.31 -1.21 -7.82
C PRO A 11 -15.18 -0.95 -9.06
N PRO A 12 -15.15 -1.84 -10.07
CA PRO A 12 -14.44 -3.12 -10.13
C PRO A 12 -12.97 -3.02 -10.58
N ILE A 13 -12.37 -1.82 -10.58
CA ILE A 13 -10.98 -1.62 -10.99
C ILE A 13 -10.06 -2.32 -9.97
N ASN A 14 -9.31 -3.32 -10.42
CA ASN A 14 -8.35 -4.03 -9.57
C ASN A 14 -7.06 -3.21 -9.40
N ALA A 15 -7.03 -2.38 -8.36
CA ALA A 15 -5.93 -1.48 -8.06
C ALA A 15 -5.75 -1.32 -6.54
N ALA A 16 -4.54 -0.93 -6.12
CA ALA A 16 -4.23 -0.72 -4.71
C ALA A 16 -5.12 0.35 -4.06
N ALA A 17 -5.53 1.39 -4.80
CA ALA A 17 -6.47 2.39 -4.32
C ALA A 17 -7.86 1.77 -4.06
N SER A 18 -8.39 1.03 -5.03
CA SER A 18 -9.67 0.31 -4.87
C SER A 18 -9.66 -0.59 -3.66
N ALA A 19 -8.64 -1.45 -3.55
CA ALA A 19 -8.50 -2.42 -2.47
C ALA A 19 -8.42 -1.78 -1.06
N ARG A 20 -7.93 -0.54 -0.96
CA ARG A 20 -7.87 0.22 0.31
C ARG A 20 -9.20 0.91 0.62
N ILE A 21 -9.83 1.51 -0.38
CA ILE A 21 -10.99 2.39 -0.18
C ILE A 21 -12.30 1.62 -0.10
N GLU A 22 -12.43 0.51 -0.82
CA GLU A 22 -13.63 -0.32 -0.81
C GLU A 22 -14.08 -0.74 0.60
N PRO A 23 -13.21 -1.32 1.46
CA PRO A 23 -13.58 -1.68 2.83
C PRO A 23 -14.01 -0.46 3.67
N TRP A 24 -13.38 0.70 3.48
CA TRP A 24 -13.73 1.93 4.17
C TRP A 24 -15.14 2.41 3.83
N VAL A 25 -15.47 2.40 2.52
CA VAL A 25 -16.81 2.75 2.02
C VAL A 25 -17.86 1.80 2.57
N LYS A 26 -17.57 0.49 2.54
CA LYS A 26 -18.46 -0.57 3.05
C LYS A 26 -18.73 -0.40 4.55
N GLU A 27 -17.69 -0.16 5.33
CA GLU A 27 -17.81 0.02 6.78
C GLU A 27 -18.62 1.28 7.14
N LEU A 28 -18.32 2.43 6.51
CA LEU A 28 -19.07 3.67 6.75
C LEU A 28 -20.55 3.53 6.36
N ALA A 29 -20.84 2.90 5.22
CA ALA A 29 -22.22 2.65 4.79
C ALA A 29 -22.95 1.69 5.73
N THR A 30 -22.27 0.68 6.29
CA THR A 30 -22.81 -0.25 7.28
C THR A 30 -23.16 0.46 8.58
N ARG A 31 -22.36 1.48 8.99
CA ARG A 31 -22.65 2.33 10.15
C ARG A 31 -23.75 3.37 9.90
N GLY A 32 -24.40 3.36 8.75
CA GLY A 32 -25.52 4.26 8.42
C GLY A 32 -25.10 5.66 7.99
N HIS A 33 -23.84 5.86 7.56
CA HIS A 33 -23.42 7.11 6.93
C HIS A 33 -23.87 7.19 5.49
N LEU A 34 -24.21 8.41 5.02
CA LEU A 34 -24.47 8.68 3.60
C LEU A 34 -23.14 8.89 2.88
N VAL A 35 -22.70 7.84 2.20
CA VAL A 35 -21.39 7.83 1.54
C VAL A 35 -21.55 8.04 0.05
N LYS A 36 -20.80 9.03 -0.48
CA LYS A 36 -20.70 9.31 -1.92
C LYS A 36 -19.24 9.16 -2.35
N VAL A 37 -19.01 8.40 -3.43
CA VAL A 37 -17.66 8.18 -3.96
C VAL A 37 -17.51 8.89 -5.29
N PHE A 38 -16.43 9.67 -5.43
CA PHE A 38 -16.00 10.26 -6.70
C PHE A 38 -14.72 9.57 -7.16
N SER A 39 -14.70 9.05 -8.38
CA SER A 39 -13.54 8.29 -8.89
C SER A 39 -13.41 8.37 -10.42
N SER A 40 -12.39 7.71 -10.97
CA SER A 40 -12.12 7.70 -12.40
C SER A 40 -13.11 6.84 -13.20
N LYS A 41 -13.01 6.93 -14.52
CA LYS A 41 -13.76 6.11 -15.48
C LYS A 41 -13.60 4.61 -15.20
N GLY A 42 -14.70 3.87 -15.34
CA GLY A 42 -14.73 2.42 -15.17
C GLY A 42 -15.10 1.96 -13.75
N SER A 43 -15.15 2.86 -12.79
CA SER A 43 -15.65 2.58 -11.45
C SER A 43 -17.17 2.46 -11.43
N LYS A 44 -17.72 1.70 -10.46
CA LYS A 44 -19.16 1.48 -10.32
C LYS A 44 -19.62 1.71 -8.88
N PRO A 45 -20.91 2.04 -8.65
CA PRO A 45 -21.45 2.19 -7.31
C PRO A 45 -21.44 0.86 -6.53
N MET A 46 -21.29 0.94 -5.22
CA MET A 46 -21.55 -0.15 -4.29
C MET A 46 -22.96 -0.04 -3.68
N LYS A 47 -23.45 -1.14 -3.10
CA LYS A 47 -24.74 -1.12 -2.38
C LYS A 47 -24.73 -0.03 -1.29
N ARG A 48 -25.84 0.70 -1.16
CA ARG A 48 -26.04 1.76 -0.16
C ARG A 48 -25.08 2.95 -0.30
N THR A 49 -24.51 3.19 -1.48
CA THR A 49 -23.64 4.34 -1.74
C THR A 49 -24.06 5.09 -3.00
N GLU A 50 -23.82 6.40 -3.01
CA GLU A 50 -23.86 7.19 -4.22
C GLU A 50 -22.47 7.20 -4.88
N HIS A 51 -22.45 7.28 -6.20
CA HIS A 51 -21.19 7.23 -6.93
C HIS A 51 -21.21 8.15 -8.15
N TYR A 52 -20.10 8.86 -8.35
CA TYR A 52 -19.82 9.60 -9.58
C TYR A 52 -18.52 9.05 -10.20
N ALA A 53 -18.64 8.51 -11.40
CA ALA A 53 -17.49 8.09 -12.21
C ALA A 53 -17.17 9.18 -13.23
N SER A 54 -15.97 9.74 -13.14
CA SER A 54 -15.45 10.68 -14.14
C SER A 54 -15.36 10.01 -15.53
N PRO A 55 -15.57 10.73 -16.63
CA PRO A 55 -15.30 10.20 -17.97
C PRO A 55 -13.79 9.97 -18.23
N PHE A 56 -12.92 10.47 -17.37
CA PHE A 56 -11.47 10.36 -17.49
C PHE A 56 -10.89 9.21 -16.67
N SER A 57 -9.94 8.49 -17.27
CA SER A 57 -9.20 7.39 -16.62
C SER A 57 -7.99 7.91 -15.84
N VAL A 58 -7.50 7.10 -14.91
CA VAL A 58 -6.19 7.32 -14.27
C VAL A 58 -5.08 7.18 -15.31
N PRO A 59 -4.05 8.04 -15.28
CA PRO A 59 -2.93 7.95 -16.21
C PRO A 59 -2.19 6.61 -16.07
N SER A 60 -1.88 5.99 -17.20
CA SER A 60 -1.02 4.79 -17.24
C SER A 60 0.42 5.11 -16.84
N ASN A 61 1.09 4.18 -16.16
CA ASN A 61 2.51 4.29 -15.84
C ASN A 61 3.42 4.16 -17.10
N LYS A 62 2.85 3.76 -18.24
CA LYS A 62 3.57 3.59 -19.52
C LYS A 62 3.73 4.90 -20.32
N VAL A 63 3.00 5.96 -19.96
CA VAL A 63 3.09 7.25 -20.66
C VAL A 63 4.13 8.17 -20.02
N GLY A 64 4.73 9.06 -20.85
CA GLY A 64 5.71 10.04 -20.38
C GLY A 64 5.13 11.01 -19.33
N ILE A 65 5.99 11.57 -18.49
CA ILE A 65 5.65 12.37 -17.31
C ILE A 65 4.72 13.54 -17.63
N PHE A 66 4.99 14.27 -18.70
CA PHE A 66 4.19 15.42 -19.11
C PHE A 66 2.76 15.01 -19.52
N ARG A 67 2.64 13.96 -20.35
CA ARG A 67 1.33 13.42 -20.75
C ARG A 67 0.55 12.89 -19.54
N ARG A 68 1.24 12.22 -18.63
CA ARG A 68 0.67 11.75 -17.36
C ARG A 68 0.13 12.92 -16.53
N PHE A 69 0.90 14.00 -16.38
CA PHE A 69 0.45 15.20 -15.69
C PHE A 69 -0.82 15.80 -16.30
N LEU A 70 -0.89 15.94 -17.64
CA LEU A 70 -2.08 16.46 -18.31
C LEU A 70 -3.31 15.57 -18.10
N GLN A 71 -3.15 14.25 -18.18
CA GLN A 71 -4.24 13.31 -17.93
C GLN A 71 -4.72 13.38 -16.48
N GLU A 72 -3.79 13.44 -15.54
CA GLU A 72 -4.12 13.59 -14.12
C GLU A 72 -4.86 14.91 -13.84
N MET A 73 -4.45 16.00 -14.47
CA MET A 73 -5.12 17.31 -14.34
C MET A 73 -6.51 17.34 -14.97
N ARG A 74 -6.77 16.58 -16.04
CA ARG A 74 -8.12 16.43 -16.61
C ARG A 74 -9.05 15.76 -15.62
N LEU A 75 -8.63 14.62 -15.06
CA LEU A 75 -9.37 13.91 -14.01
C LEU A 75 -9.59 14.81 -12.78
N ALA A 76 -8.56 15.51 -12.34
CA ALA A 76 -8.63 16.41 -11.19
C ALA A 76 -9.63 17.57 -11.38
N ARG A 77 -9.67 18.15 -12.58
CA ARG A 77 -10.61 19.25 -12.90
C ARG A 77 -12.04 18.76 -12.92
N ASP A 78 -12.30 17.60 -13.50
CA ASP A 78 -13.63 17.01 -13.56
C ASP A 78 -14.13 16.68 -12.14
N LEU A 79 -13.39 15.93 -11.34
CA LEU A 79 -13.75 15.65 -9.94
C LEU A 79 -13.87 16.94 -9.11
N GLY A 80 -13.04 17.94 -9.40
CA GLY A 80 -13.08 19.25 -8.76
C GLY A 80 -14.31 20.06 -9.14
N SER A 81 -14.81 19.96 -10.39
CA SER A 81 -16.06 20.58 -10.79
C SER A 81 -17.26 20.02 -10.03
N MET A 82 -17.28 18.69 -9.85
CA MET A 82 -18.29 18.02 -9.03
C MET A 82 -18.24 18.46 -7.56
N LEU A 83 -17.02 18.61 -7.02
CA LEU A 83 -16.87 19.12 -5.65
C LEU A 83 -17.31 20.60 -5.51
N ARG A 84 -17.13 21.41 -6.55
CA ARG A 84 -17.58 22.80 -6.57
C ARG A 84 -19.09 22.96 -6.72
N SER A 85 -19.73 22.05 -7.45
CA SER A 85 -21.19 22.07 -7.71
C SER A 85 -22.03 21.57 -6.52
N LEU A 86 -21.40 21.07 -5.46
CA LEU A 86 -22.14 20.63 -4.27
C LEU A 86 -22.91 21.80 -3.64
N THR A 87 -24.22 21.65 -3.54
CA THR A 87 -25.11 22.56 -2.82
C THR A 87 -24.92 22.44 -1.31
N ASP A 88 -24.83 21.21 -0.85
CA ASP A 88 -24.66 20.87 0.56
C ASP A 88 -23.23 20.42 0.88
N LYS A 89 -22.61 21.08 1.86
CA LYS A 89 -21.27 20.67 2.30
C LYS A 89 -21.31 19.32 2.99
N PRO A 90 -20.40 18.38 2.65
CA PRO A 90 -20.26 17.15 3.42
C PRO A 90 -19.69 17.44 4.82
N HIS A 91 -19.99 16.55 5.77
CA HIS A 91 -19.40 16.61 7.11
C HIS A 91 -17.92 16.23 7.09
N ALA A 92 -17.54 15.32 6.18
CA ALA A 92 -16.17 14.89 5.95
C ALA A 92 -15.93 14.66 4.47
N LEU A 93 -14.76 15.11 4.00
CA LEU A 93 -14.21 14.79 2.69
C LEU A 93 -12.95 13.96 2.87
N VAL A 94 -12.87 12.80 2.22
CA VAL A 94 -11.66 11.96 2.22
C VAL A 94 -10.99 12.11 0.86
N ILE A 95 -9.71 12.48 0.85
CA ILE A 95 -8.91 12.64 -0.37
C ILE A 95 -7.71 11.72 -0.29
N THR A 96 -7.52 10.83 -1.28
CA THR A 96 -6.39 9.90 -1.31
C THR A 96 -5.26 10.37 -2.23
N SER A 97 -4.02 10.18 -1.83
CA SER A 97 -2.81 10.47 -2.60
C SER A 97 -1.85 9.27 -2.59
N PRO A 98 -1.29 8.84 -3.73
CA PRO A 98 -1.40 9.37 -5.09
C PRO A 98 -2.76 9.11 -5.76
N PRO A 99 -3.07 9.78 -6.90
CA PRO A 99 -2.27 10.72 -7.70
C PRO A 99 -2.06 12.09 -7.01
N PHE A 100 -0.84 12.59 -7.07
CA PHE A 100 -0.44 13.77 -6.29
C PHE A 100 -1.11 15.07 -6.74
N PHE A 101 -1.11 15.34 -8.05
CA PHE A 101 -1.65 16.60 -8.57
C PHE A 101 -3.17 16.65 -8.42
N MET A 102 -3.86 15.51 -8.60
CA MET A 102 -5.29 15.38 -8.34
C MET A 102 -5.60 15.67 -6.86
N ALA A 103 -4.95 14.95 -5.95
CA ALA A 103 -5.19 15.09 -4.52
C ALA A 103 -4.94 16.51 -4.02
N THR A 104 -3.81 17.13 -4.42
CA THR A 104 -3.48 18.50 -4.01
C THR A 104 -4.40 19.55 -4.62
N TYR A 105 -4.91 19.34 -5.84
CA TYR A 105 -5.89 20.22 -6.46
C TYR A 105 -7.23 20.16 -5.73
N LEU A 106 -7.69 18.96 -5.37
CA LEU A 106 -8.93 18.75 -4.61
C LEU A 106 -8.83 19.30 -3.18
N ALA A 107 -7.70 19.13 -2.53
CA ALA A 107 -7.46 19.72 -1.21
C ALA A 107 -7.48 21.26 -1.24
N LYS A 108 -6.99 21.88 -2.33
CA LYS A 108 -7.11 23.32 -2.54
C LYS A 108 -8.58 23.75 -2.64
N ILE A 109 -9.41 23.04 -3.40
CA ILE A 109 -10.85 23.33 -3.51
C ILE A 109 -11.56 23.14 -2.16
N ALA A 110 -11.21 22.06 -1.42
CA ALA A 110 -11.77 21.82 -0.10
C ALA A 110 -11.49 23.00 0.86
N LYS A 111 -10.24 23.51 0.84
CA LYS A 111 -9.86 24.70 1.61
C LYS A 111 -10.66 25.93 1.18
N GLU A 112 -10.74 26.23 -0.14
CA GLU A 112 -11.48 27.38 -0.69
C GLU A 112 -12.96 27.35 -0.30
N LYS A 113 -13.58 26.16 -0.24
CA LYS A 113 -14.98 25.97 0.14
C LYS A 113 -15.19 25.76 1.65
N ASN A 114 -14.13 25.79 2.47
CA ASN A 114 -14.20 25.48 3.90
C ASN A 114 -14.87 24.12 4.17
N ILE A 115 -14.48 23.10 3.38
CA ILE A 115 -14.90 21.69 3.60
C ILE A 115 -13.82 21.01 4.42
N PRO A 116 -14.14 20.48 5.62
CA PRO A 116 -13.16 19.75 6.41
C PRO A 116 -12.79 18.44 5.71
N TYR A 117 -11.47 18.13 5.63
CA TYR A 117 -11.04 16.94 4.93
C TYR A 117 -10.01 16.12 5.71
N LEU A 118 -10.07 14.81 5.47
CA LEU A 118 -9.02 13.83 5.75
C LEU A 118 -8.17 13.70 4.50
N PHE A 119 -6.83 13.72 4.66
CA PHE A 119 -5.88 13.50 3.58
C PHE A 119 -5.14 12.19 3.83
N ASP A 120 -5.40 11.18 2.97
CA ASP A 120 -4.80 9.85 3.06
C ASP A 120 -3.52 9.77 2.21
N ILE A 121 -2.39 9.54 2.86
CA ILE A 121 -1.05 9.59 2.28
C ILE A 121 -0.53 8.17 2.13
N ARG A 122 -0.51 7.65 0.90
CA ARG A 122 0.05 6.33 0.62
C ARG A 122 1.53 6.38 0.23
N ASP A 123 1.95 7.49 -0.38
CA ASP A 123 3.34 7.77 -0.73
C ASP A 123 3.63 9.27 -0.58
N ARG A 124 4.83 9.62 -0.14
CA ARG A 124 5.37 10.98 -0.19
C ARG A 124 5.79 11.29 -1.63
N TYR A 125 4.85 11.71 -2.46
CA TYR A 125 5.04 11.73 -3.92
C TYR A 125 6.13 12.69 -4.42
N PRO A 126 6.31 13.93 -3.92
CA PRO A 126 7.43 14.72 -4.37
C PRO A 126 8.75 14.02 -4.10
N LYS A 127 8.87 13.33 -2.96
CA LYS A 127 10.09 12.61 -2.56
C LYS A 127 10.41 11.45 -3.49
N VAL A 128 9.41 10.72 -3.96
CA VAL A 128 9.58 9.66 -4.97
C VAL A 128 10.16 10.23 -6.28
N LEU A 129 9.72 11.43 -6.71
CA LEU A 129 10.28 12.09 -7.91
C LEU A 129 11.74 12.53 -7.71
N PHE A 130 12.10 12.94 -6.49
CA PHE A 130 13.47 13.33 -6.14
C PHE A 130 14.40 12.11 -6.11
N ASP A 131 13.98 11.02 -5.46
CA ASP A 131 14.72 9.76 -5.41
C ASP A 131 14.96 9.17 -6.81
N LEU A 132 13.98 9.30 -7.71
CA LEU A 132 14.09 8.87 -9.11
C LEU A 132 14.85 9.89 -10.00
N LYS A 133 15.38 10.99 -9.41
CA LYS A 133 16.09 12.07 -10.11
C LYS A 133 15.30 12.69 -11.27
N VAL A 134 13.97 12.67 -11.19
CA VAL A 134 13.08 13.29 -12.19
C VAL A 134 13.03 14.81 -12.02
N ILE A 135 13.07 15.28 -10.78
CA ILE A 135 13.05 16.69 -10.40
C ILE A 135 14.06 16.86 -9.26
N SER A 136 14.81 17.98 -9.26
CA SER A 136 15.70 18.32 -8.16
C SER A 136 14.88 18.80 -6.95
N GLU A 137 15.17 18.25 -5.76
CA GLU A 137 14.52 18.65 -4.50
C GLU A 137 14.78 20.12 -4.16
N SER A 138 16.02 20.59 -4.34
CA SER A 138 16.46 21.97 -4.06
C SER A 138 16.10 22.97 -5.15
N GLY A 139 15.58 22.51 -6.30
CA GLY A 139 15.21 23.37 -7.41
C GLY A 139 13.88 24.11 -7.17
N PHE A 140 13.63 25.18 -7.94
CA PHE A 140 12.38 25.96 -7.87
C PHE A 140 11.12 25.08 -7.94
N LEU A 141 11.08 24.13 -8.88
CA LEU A 141 9.94 23.23 -9.05
C LEU A 141 9.80 22.26 -7.86
N GLY A 142 10.91 21.71 -7.36
CA GLY A 142 10.91 20.84 -6.19
C GLY A 142 10.35 21.54 -4.95
N ASN A 143 10.85 22.76 -4.67
CA ASN A 143 10.36 23.58 -3.57
C ASN A 143 8.85 23.88 -3.70
N LYS A 144 8.36 24.15 -4.91
CA LYS A 144 6.93 24.41 -5.17
C LYS A 144 6.06 23.18 -4.92
N LEU A 145 6.54 21.99 -5.27
CA LEU A 145 5.84 20.73 -4.99
C LEU A 145 5.80 20.42 -3.49
N ILE A 146 6.90 20.63 -2.78
CA ILE A 146 6.98 20.49 -1.31
C ILE A 146 6.01 21.44 -0.61
N GLN A 147 5.99 22.72 -1.01
CA GLN A 147 5.06 23.70 -0.46
C GLN A 147 3.60 23.30 -0.69
N ARG A 148 3.30 22.76 -1.87
CA ARG A 148 1.96 22.27 -2.23
C ARG A 148 1.55 21.08 -1.37
N GLU A 149 2.43 20.10 -1.18
CA GLU A 149 2.23 18.97 -0.28
C GLU A 149 1.99 19.45 1.17
N ASN A 150 2.88 20.29 1.68
CA ASN A 150 2.79 20.84 3.03
C ASN A 150 1.48 21.63 3.26
N SER A 151 1.02 22.35 2.25
CA SER A 151 -0.26 23.07 2.33
C SER A 151 -1.44 22.10 2.52
N CYS A 152 -1.43 20.92 1.85
CA CYS A 152 -2.47 19.91 2.05
C CYS A 152 -2.46 19.37 3.48
N TYR A 153 -1.30 19.12 4.05
CA TYR A 153 -1.15 18.62 5.41
C TYR A 153 -1.59 19.64 6.46
N LYS A 154 -1.12 20.89 6.34
CA LYS A 154 -1.46 21.97 7.27
C LYS A 154 -2.95 22.33 7.31
N ASN A 155 -3.67 22.14 6.21
CA ASN A 155 -5.10 22.49 6.12
C ASN A 155 -6.03 21.29 6.31
N SER A 156 -5.51 20.05 6.42
CA SER A 156 -6.32 18.88 6.71
C SER A 156 -6.83 18.90 8.16
N ARG A 157 -7.97 18.28 8.39
CA ARG A 157 -8.49 18.03 9.74
C ARG A 157 -7.91 16.76 10.35
N LEU A 158 -7.59 15.78 9.50
CA LEU A 158 -6.96 14.51 9.88
C LEU A 158 -6.03 14.07 8.74
N LEU A 159 -4.89 13.49 9.11
CA LEU A 159 -3.96 12.83 8.19
C LEU A 159 -3.96 11.33 8.46
N THR A 160 -3.98 10.52 7.41
CA THR A 160 -3.76 9.08 7.53
C THR A 160 -2.61 8.64 6.63
N THR A 161 -1.88 7.62 7.05
CA THR A 161 -0.71 7.11 6.32
C THR A 161 -0.71 5.60 6.28
N VAL A 162 -0.03 5.02 5.30
CA VAL A 162 0.06 3.56 5.14
C VAL A 162 1.22 2.93 5.91
N THR A 163 2.14 3.75 6.42
CA THR A 163 3.33 3.29 7.16
C THR A 163 3.61 4.18 8.37
N GLU A 164 4.23 3.61 9.39
CA GLU A 164 4.57 4.36 10.60
C GLU A 164 5.69 5.38 10.33
N GLY A 165 6.64 5.06 9.45
CA GLY A 165 7.70 6.00 9.09
C GLY A 165 7.18 7.28 8.43
N ILE A 166 6.15 7.20 7.59
CA ILE A 166 5.46 8.38 7.07
C ILE A 166 4.70 9.08 8.20
N ASN A 167 3.99 8.32 9.04
CA ASN A 167 3.21 8.85 10.17
C ASN A 167 4.07 9.68 11.12
N MET A 168 5.25 9.21 11.46
CA MET A 168 6.19 9.93 12.32
C MET A 168 6.67 11.27 11.71
N GLN A 169 6.84 11.32 10.38
CA GLN A 169 7.21 12.57 9.69
C GLN A 169 6.10 13.62 9.73
N LEU A 170 4.84 13.22 9.92
CA LEU A 170 3.71 14.14 9.99
C LEU A 170 3.58 14.87 11.32
N LYS A 171 4.26 14.43 12.38
CA LYS A 171 4.27 15.10 13.70
C LYS A 171 4.65 16.58 13.58
N ALA A 172 5.53 16.93 12.63
CA ALA A 172 5.95 18.30 12.37
C ALA A 172 4.79 19.25 11.96
N PHE A 173 3.67 18.70 11.48
CA PHE A 173 2.54 19.52 11.04
C PHE A 173 1.53 19.81 12.16
N GLN A 174 1.70 19.23 13.35
CA GLN A 174 0.83 19.43 14.52
C GLN A 174 -0.66 19.24 14.20
N ARG A 175 -0.97 18.23 13.36
CA ARG A 175 -2.33 17.85 13.00
C ARG A 175 -2.63 16.44 13.55
N PRO A 176 -3.89 16.14 13.88
CA PRO A 176 -4.30 14.77 14.14
C PRO A 176 -3.84 13.87 12.99
N HIS A 177 -3.15 12.78 13.31
CA HIS A 177 -2.66 11.84 12.32
C HIS A 177 -2.72 10.41 12.86
N ALA A 178 -2.86 9.44 11.96
CA ALA A 178 -2.92 8.03 12.29
C ALA A 178 -2.28 7.15 11.22
N HIS A 179 -1.66 6.06 11.65
CA HIS A 179 -1.21 5.00 10.78
C HIS A 179 -2.36 4.03 10.53
N LEU A 180 -2.70 3.83 9.26
CA LEU A 180 -3.65 2.86 8.75
C LEU A 180 -2.97 2.06 7.66
N SER A 181 -2.50 0.86 7.97
CA SER A 181 -1.77 0.01 7.01
C SER A 181 -2.64 -0.38 5.80
N ASN A 182 -2.00 -0.75 4.68
CA ASN A 182 -2.71 -1.22 3.50
C ASN A 182 -3.47 -2.53 3.74
N GLY A 183 -2.91 -3.38 4.61
CA GLY A 183 -3.52 -4.64 4.98
C GLY A 183 -3.72 -5.62 3.83
N PHE A 184 -4.21 -6.80 4.18
CA PHE A 184 -4.64 -7.84 3.25
C PHE A 184 -6.17 -8.06 3.35
N ASP A 185 -6.73 -8.72 2.39
CA ASP A 185 -8.12 -9.13 2.35
C ASP A 185 -8.28 -10.47 3.09
N GLY A 186 -8.82 -10.42 4.32
CA GLY A 186 -8.89 -11.58 5.20
C GLY A 186 -9.82 -12.69 4.71
N GLU A 187 -10.80 -12.38 3.84
CA GLU A 187 -11.66 -13.38 3.23
C GLU A 187 -10.95 -14.12 2.09
N LEU A 188 -10.12 -13.39 1.33
CA LEU A 188 -9.38 -13.94 0.20
C LEU A 188 -8.09 -14.65 0.63
N PHE A 189 -7.33 -14.05 1.57
CA PHE A 189 -6.03 -14.57 2.03
C PHE A 189 -6.19 -15.34 3.35
N ASP A 190 -7.03 -16.35 3.34
CA ASP A 190 -7.25 -17.26 4.46
C ASP A 190 -6.58 -18.61 4.20
N LEU A 191 -5.45 -18.85 4.89
CA LEU A 191 -4.66 -20.08 4.73
C LEU A 191 -5.47 -21.35 5.01
N SER A 192 -6.53 -21.28 5.85
CA SER A 192 -7.35 -22.45 6.16
C SER A 192 -8.08 -23.04 4.93
N GLN A 193 -8.28 -22.23 3.90
CA GLN A 193 -8.91 -22.63 2.64
C GLN A 193 -7.93 -23.31 1.67
N PHE A 194 -6.62 -23.24 1.94
CA PHE A 194 -5.55 -23.70 1.04
C PHE A 194 -4.56 -24.59 1.80
N PRO A 195 -4.87 -25.86 2.03
CA PRO A 195 -3.94 -26.78 2.69
C PRO A 195 -2.64 -26.91 1.90
N LYS A 196 -1.53 -27.03 2.60
CA LYS A 196 -0.22 -27.23 2.00
C LYS A 196 -0.22 -28.56 1.20
N LYS A 197 0.20 -28.50 -0.07
CA LYS A 197 0.13 -29.65 -0.97
C LYS A 197 1.35 -30.59 -0.86
N ASP A 198 2.50 -30.08 -0.45
CA ASP A 198 3.76 -30.82 -0.38
C ASP A 198 4.64 -30.31 0.78
N ASP A 199 5.74 -31.04 1.05
CA ASP A 199 6.72 -30.71 2.08
C ASP A 199 7.94 -29.93 1.58
N LEU A 200 7.88 -29.41 0.35
CA LEU A 200 8.96 -28.62 -0.23
C LEU A 200 9.11 -27.28 0.50
N PHE A 201 10.35 -26.90 0.78
CA PHE A 201 10.63 -25.58 1.33
C PHE A 201 10.73 -24.58 0.18
N ARG A 202 9.68 -23.76 0.05
CA ARG A 202 9.50 -22.89 -1.12
C ARG A 202 9.51 -21.43 -0.73
N ILE A 203 10.32 -20.62 -1.41
CA ILE A 203 10.43 -19.18 -1.23
C ILE A 203 9.60 -18.51 -2.33
N VAL A 204 8.63 -17.68 -1.93
CA VAL A 204 7.71 -17.05 -2.88
C VAL A 204 8.01 -15.56 -2.99
N TYR A 205 8.20 -15.10 -4.22
CA TYR A 205 8.12 -13.68 -4.57
C TYR A 205 6.81 -13.43 -5.33
N HIS A 206 6.01 -12.46 -4.86
CA HIS A 206 4.78 -12.05 -5.53
C HIS A 206 4.83 -10.57 -5.92
N GLY A 207 4.37 -10.26 -7.14
CA GLY A 207 4.17 -8.91 -7.64
C GLY A 207 5.04 -8.52 -8.83
N ARG A 208 4.91 -7.26 -9.26
CA ARG A 208 5.63 -6.74 -10.41
C ARG A 208 7.10 -6.48 -10.10
N PHE A 209 7.95 -6.68 -11.08
CA PHE A 209 9.34 -6.24 -11.06
C PHE A 209 9.37 -4.72 -11.23
N SER A 210 9.40 -3.99 -10.12
CA SER A 210 9.44 -2.53 -10.13
C SER A 210 10.85 -2.00 -9.90
N ARG A 211 11.06 -0.72 -10.23
CA ARG A 211 12.35 -0.05 -10.01
C ARG A 211 12.77 0.05 -8.54
N LEU A 212 11.82 -0.14 -7.62
CA LEU A 212 12.05 -0.08 -6.18
C LEU A 212 12.51 -1.42 -5.59
N HIS A 213 12.32 -2.55 -6.31
CA HIS A 213 12.73 -3.88 -5.87
C HIS A 213 14.10 -4.24 -6.44
N ASP A 214 14.88 -4.97 -5.66
CA ASP A 214 16.18 -5.49 -6.08
C ASP A 214 16.02 -6.91 -6.65
N ILE A 215 15.64 -6.95 -7.92
CA ILE A 215 15.38 -8.21 -8.64
C ILE A 215 16.68 -8.95 -8.94
N GLU A 216 17.78 -8.22 -9.17
CA GLU A 216 19.06 -8.86 -9.39
C GLU A 216 19.57 -9.55 -8.12
N ALA A 217 19.42 -8.93 -6.96
CA ALA A 217 19.72 -9.60 -5.69
C ALA A 217 18.84 -10.85 -5.49
N LEU A 218 17.54 -10.80 -5.86
CA LEU A 218 16.67 -11.97 -5.81
C LEU A 218 17.21 -13.13 -6.67
N ARG A 219 17.66 -12.83 -7.90
CA ARG A 219 18.26 -13.81 -8.80
C ARG A 219 19.53 -14.42 -8.20
N GLN A 220 20.44 -13.58 -7.71
CA GLN A 220 21.70 -14.06 -7.12
C GLN A 220 21.44 -14.91 -5.86
N ILE A 221 20.47 -14.53 -5.04
CA ILE A 221 20.07 -15.31 -3.86
C ILE A 221 19.51 -16.67 -4.28
N SER A 222 18.66 -16.75 -5.31
CA SER A 222 18.08 -18.02 -5.76
C SER A 222 19.17 -18.98 -6.23
N LEU A 223 20.14 -18.52 -7.02
CA LEU A 223 21.29 -19.30 -7.49
C LEU A 223 22.16 -19.78 -6.31
N ARG A 224 22.42 -18.89 -5.36
CA ARG A 224 23.25 -19.23 -4.21
C ARG A 224 22.58 -20.22 -3.28
N VAL A 225 21.29 -20.04 -2.99
CA VAL A 225 20.51 -21.00 -2.17
C VAL A 225 20.48 -22.37 -2.83
N GLN A 226 20.28 -22.44 -4.15
CA GLN A 226 20.29 -23.70 -4.89
C GLN A 226 21.65 -24.43 -4.77
N GLY A 227 22.77 -23.68 -4.83
CA GLY A 227 24.11 -24.25 -4.62
C GLY A 227 24.36 -24.77 -3.20
N LEU A 228 23.68 -24.20 -2.19
CA LEU A 228 23.76 -24.61 -0.78
C LEU A 228 22.79 -25.73 -0.42
N ASN A 229 21.57 -25.68 -0.96
CA ASN A 229 20.52 -26.64 -0.70
C ASN A 229 19.57 -26.77 -1.92
N PRO A 230 19.78 -27.75 -2.80
CA PRO A 230 18.97 -27.96 -4.01
C PRO A 230 17.49 -28.28 -3.75
N ARG A 231 17.11 -28.62 -2.51
CA ARG A 231 15.72 -28.90 -2.12
C ARG A 231 14.88 -27.64 -1.88
N ILE A 232 15.53 -26.47 -1.80
CA ILE A 232 14.83 -25.21 -1.66
C ILE A 232 14.45 -24.67 -3.05
N GLU A 233 13.16 -24.47 -3.27
CA GLU A 233 12.63 -23.94 -4.53
C GLU A 233 12.29 -22.46 -4.41
N PHE A 234 12.30 -21.78 -5.55
CA PHE A 234 11.79 -20.42 -5.65
C PHE A 234 10.60 -20.38 -6.60
N THR A 235 9.55 -19.65 -6.21
CA THR A 235 8.39 -19.39 -7.06
C THR A 235 8.21 -17.88 -7.24
N ILE A 236 8.16 -17.43 -8.49
CA ILE A 236 7.93 -16.04 -8.86
C ILE A 236 6.57 -15.90 -9.50
N ILE A 237 5.69 -15.13 -8.86
CA ILE A 237 4.31 -14.88 -9.28
C ILE A 237 4.19 -13.41 -9.70
N GLY A 238 3.91 -13.15 -10.95
CA GLY A 238 3.71 -11.81 -11.49
C GLY A 238 4.24 -11.66 -12.91
N PRO A 239 4.00 -10.51 -13.55
CA PRO A 239 4.50 -10.25 -14.89
C PRO A 239 6.03 -10.12 -14.87
N ILE A 240 6.67 -10.90 -15.72
CA ILE A 240 8.13 -10.95 -15.88
C ILE A 240 8.47 -10.17 -17.15
N PRO A 241 9.29 -9.11 -17.06
CA PRO A 241 9.75 -8.38 -18.24
C PRO A 241 10.59 -9.28 -19.14
N GLU A 242 10.45 -9.15 -20.46
CA GLU A 242 11.21 -9.91 -21.46
C GLU A 242 12.73 -9.77 -21.34
N SER A 243 13.20 -8.66 -20.73
CA SER A 243 14.61 -8.42 -20.46
C SER A 243 15.23 -9.38 -19.45
N TYR A 244 14.41 -10.12 -18.69
CA TYR A 244 14.91 -11.13 -17.74
C TYR A 244 14.90 -12.52 -18.39
N LYS A 245 16.10 -13.07 -18.58
CA LYS A 245 16.30 -14.42 -19.12
C LYS A 245 16.05 -15.45 -18.02
N MET A 246 14.91 -16.13 -18.10
CA MET A 246 14.45 -17.08 -17.07
C MET A 246 15.42 -18.25 -16.84
N ASN A 247 16.14 -18.68 -17.90
CA ASN A 247 17.14 -19.75 -17.82
C ASN A 247 18.38 -19.40 -16.98
N GLU A 248 18.59 -18.12 -16.66
CA GLU A 248 19.73 -17.65 -15.84
C GLU A 248 19.43 -17.67 -14.32
N TRP A 249 18.28 -18.21 -13.89
CA TRP A 249 17.81 -18.16 -12.49
C TRP A 249 17.96 -19.49 -11.74
N GLY A 250 18.45 -20.54 -12.37
CA GLY A 250 18.52 -21.87 -11.74
C GLY A 250 17.12 -22.49 -11.54
N ASN A 251 16.91 -23.14 -10.39
CA ASN A 251 15.65 -23.83 -10.06
C ASN A 251 14.57 -22.85 -9.57
N VAL A 252 14.10 -21.98 -10.47
CA VAL A 252 13.03 -21.00 -10.18
C VAL A 252 11.82 -21.30 -11.05
N CYS A 253 10.66 -21.48 -10.42
CA CYS A 253 9.38 -21.62 -11.09
C CYS A 253 8.80 -20.22 -11.37
N PHE A 254 8.63 -19.87 -12.64
CA PHE A 254 8.01 -18.63 -13.08
C PHE A 254 6.54 -18.89 -13.44
N VAL A 255 5.62 -18.42 -12.61
CA VAL A 255 4.17 -18.66 -12.77
C VAL A 255 3.53 -17.65 -13.73
N GLY A 256 4.15 -16.48 -13.91
CA GLY A 256 3.58 -15.39 -14.71
C GLY A 256 2.51 -14.59 -13.98
N GLU A 257 1.83 -13.71 -14.72
CA GLU A 257 0.74 -12.88 -14.18
C GLU A 257 -0.50 -13.73 -13.93
N LYS A 258 -1.10 -13.57 -12.74
CA LYS A 258 -2.28 -14.30 -12.29
C LYS A 258 -3.38 -13.33 -11.86
N LYS A 259 -4.62 -13.81 -11.90
CA LYS A 259 -5.75 -13.08 -11.31
C LYS A 259 -5.60 -13.05 -9.81
N ARG A 260 -6.16 -12.02 -9.18
CA ARG A 260 -6.05 -11.82 -7.74
C ARG A 260 -6.55 -13.03 -6.93
N GLU A 261 -7.62 -13.66 -7.40
CA GLU A 261 -8.27 -14.81 -6.74
C GLU A 261 -7.41 -16.08 -6.78
N GLU A 262 -6.45 -16.16 -7.71
CA GLU A 262 -5.53 -17.30 -7.84
C GLU A 262 -4.30 -17.17 -6.93
N ILE A 263 -3.97 -15.94 -6.47
CA ILE A 263 -2.76 -15.67 -5.71
C ILE A 263 -2.70 -16.41 -4.37
N PRO A 264 -3.79 -16.49 -3.57
CA PRO A 264 -3.72 -17.18 -2.28
C PRO A 264 -3.35 -18.65 -2.39
N ALA A 265 -3.90 -19.37 -3.38
CA ALA A 265 -3.57 -20.79 -3.62
C ALA A 265 -2.08 -20.99 -3.93
N LEU A 266 -1.48 -20.06 -4.68
CA LEU A 266 -0.05 -20.07 -4.99
C LEU A 266 0.80 -19.73 -3.77
N LEU A 267 0.40 -18.72 -2.98
CA LEU A 267 1.10 -18.37 -1.75
C LEU A 267 1.02 -19.49 -0.69
N ALA A 268 -0.09 -20.24 -0.63
CA ALA A 268 -0.27 -21.36 0.28
C ALA A 268 0.75 -22.49 0.07
N THR A 269 1.34 -22.62 -1.12
CA THR A 269 2.43 -23.57 -1.38
C THR A 269 3.78 -23.09 -0.85
N GLY A 270 3.91 -21.82 -0.44
CA GLY A 270 5.14 -21.22 0.02
C GLY A 270 5.46 -21.57 1.47
N SER A 271 6.75 -21.49 1.78
CA SER A 271 7.27 -21.55 3.16
C SER A 271 7.72 -20.17 3.63
N LEU A 272 8.28 -19.34 2.76
CA LEU A 272 8.73 -17.97 3.06
C LEU A 272 8.24 -16.99 1.97
N GLY A 273 7.90 -15.79 2.38
CA GLY A 273 7.67 -14.66 1.48
C GLY A 273 8.90 -13.73 1.42
N ILE A 274 9.45 -13.47 0.23
CA ILE A 274 10.64 -12.63 0.08
C ILE A 274 10.31 -11.26 -0.49
N SER A 275 10.87 -10.19 0.13
CA SER A 275 10.73 -8.82 -0.33
C SER A 275 12.04 -8.04 -0.18
N LEU A 276 12.76 -7.92 -1.28
CA LEU A 276 14.03 -7.21 -1.36
C LEU A 276 13.83 -5.86 -2.04
N MET A 277 14.29 -4.81 -1.39
CA MET A 277 14.14 -3.45 -1.89
C MET A 277 15.50 -2.82 -2.17
N LYS A 278 15.55 -1.90 -3.15
CA LYS A 278 16.75 -1.07 -3.35
C LYS A 278 16.88 -0.07 -2.22
N GLU A 279 18.10 0.27 -1.85
CA GLU A 279 18.36 1.28 -0.83
C GLU A 279 18.10 2.69 -1.38
N MET A 280 16.97 3.27 -1.03
CA MET A 280 16.52 4.62 -1.42
C MET A 280 15.81 5.27 -0.24
N THR A 281 15.72 6.61 -0.24
CA THR A 281 15.03 7.33 0.85
C THR A 281 13.56 6.94 0.95
N SER A 282 12.86 6.78 -0.17
CA SER A 282 11.46 6.37 -0.21
C SER A 282 11.24 4.92 0.25
N THR A 283 12.20 4.01 -0.01
CA THR A 283 12.07 2.61 0.38
C THR A 283 12.34 2.38 1.87
N LYS A 284 13.04 3.30 2.55
CA LYS A 284 13.27 3.23 4.00
C LYS A 284 11.99 3.27 4.83
N VAL A 285 10.94 3.88 4.32
CA VAL A 285 9.63 3.99 4.99
C VAL A 285 8.53 3.19 4.25
N ALA A 286 8.90 2.25 3.38
CA ALA A 286 7.97 1.51 2.57
C ALA A 286 7.61 0.15 3.19
N MET A 287 6.31 -0.18 3.10
CA MET A 287 5.76 -1.52 3.37
C MET A 287 5.01 -1.99 2.12
N PRO A 288 5.64 -2.79 1.24
CA PRO A 288 5.01 -3.27 0.02
C PRO A 288 3.75 -4.10 0.27
N ALA A 289 2.73 -3.96 -0.60
CA ALA A 289 1.44 -4.63 -0.43
C ALA A 289 1.56 -6.16 -0.30
N LYS A 290 2.50 -6.79 -1.03
CA LYS A 290 2.77 -8.23 -0.96
C LYS A 290 3.11 -8.73 0.44
N VAL A 291 3.74 -7.88 1.26
CA VAL A 291 4.09 -8.24 2.65
C VAL A 291 2.85 -8.52 3.48
N TYR A 292 1.80 -7.71 3.31
CA TYR A 292 0.54 -7.95 3.99
C TYR A 292 -0.13 -9.24 3.53
N GLU A 293 -0.04 -9.57 2.23
CA GLU A 293 -0.55 -10.82 1.69
C GLU A 293 0.24 -12.02 2.24
N TYR A 294 1.57 -11.92 2.38
CA TYR A 294 2.38 -12.94 3.08
C TYR A 294 1.95 -13.10 4.54
N ILE A 295 1.70 -12.00 5.26
CA ILE A 295 1.17 -12.03 6.62
C ILE A 295 -0.19 -12.73 6.64
N GLY A 296 -1.08 -12.42 5.71
CA GLY A 296 -2.39 -13.04 5.56
C GLY A 296 -2.30 -14.56 5.36
N MET A 297 -1.32 -15.03 4.60
CA MET A 297 -1.07 -16.44 4.33
C MET A 297 -0.14 -17.13 5.33
N GLY A 298 0.25 -16.45 6.42
CA GLY A 298 1.10 -17.04 7.44
C GLY A 298 2.53 -17.37 6.99
N LEU A 299 3.05 -16.67 5.95
CA LEU A 299 4.40 -16.88 5.42
C LEU A 299 5.41 -15.99 6.15
N PRO A 300 6.35 -16.54 6.92
CA PRO A 300 7.44 -15.76 7.48
C PRO A 300 8.23 -15.04 6.39
N LEU A 301 8.78 -13.88 6.76
CA LEU A 301 9.31 -12.92 5.80
C LEU A 301 10.82 -13.01 5.67
N VAL A 302 11.34 -12.80 4.45
CA VAL A 302 12.77 -12.53 4.19
C VAL A 302 12.88 -11.14 3.60
N VAL A 303 13.55 -10.23 4.31
CA VAL A 303 13.56 -8.81 3.95
C VAL A 303 14.95 -8.19 4.04
N ALA A 304 15.25 -7.31 3.08
CA ALA A 304 16.45 -6.47 3.01
C ALA A 304 16.16 -5.25 2.13
N PRO A 305 16.89 -4.12 2.29
CA PRO A 305 17.82 -3.75 3.35
C PRO A 305 17.12 -3.17 4.59
N ALA A 306 17.88 -2.44 5.43
CA ALA A 306 17.35 -1.69 6.57
C ALA A 306 16.25 -0.70 6.16
N GLY A 307 15.24 -0.55 7.00
CA GLY A 307 14.08 0.33 6.82
C GLY A 307 12.88 -0.17 7.61
N GLU A 308 11.74 0.47 7.48
CA GLU A 308 10.52 0.17 8.25
C GLU A 308 10.12 -1.32 8.16
N LEU A 309 10.19 -1.90 6.95
CA LEU A 309 9.89 -3.33 6.77
C LEU A 309 10.88 -4.22 7.53
N ASN A 310 12.17 -3.88 7.52
CA ASN A 310 13.19 -4.62 8.25
C ASN A 310 12.95 -4.55 9.77
N ASP A 311 12.68 -3.33 10.27
CA ASP A 311 12.41 -3.11 11.70
C ASP A 311 11.12 -3.83 12.13
N PHE A 312 10.08 -3.81 11.29
CA PHE A 312 8.84 -4.56 11.52
C PHE A 312 9.11 -6.06 11.70
N VAL A 313 9.88 -6.68 10.79
CA VAL A 313 10.17 -8.11 10.83
C VAL A 313 10.97 -8.46 12.09
N LYS A 314 11.95 -7.63 12.46
CA LYS A 314 12.76 -7.82 13.67
C LYS A 314 11.96 -7.68 14.95
N MET A 315 11.22 -6.59 15.09
CA MET A 315 10.45 -6.29 16.31
C MET A 315 9.39 -7.36 16.58
N ASN A 316 8.73 -7.85 15.54
CA ASN A 316 7.68 -8.85 15.68
C ASN A 316 8.22 -10.30 15.61
N LYS A 317 9.51 -10.50 15.33
CA LYS A 317 10.14 -11.82 15.16
C LYS A 317 9.38 -12.71 14.17
N VAL A 318 9.12 -12.20 12.97
CA VAL A 318 8.27 -12.85 11.96
C VAL A 318 9.06 -13.27 10.72
N GLY A 319 10.37 -13.42 10.82
CA GLY A 319 11.21 -13.84 9.70
C GLY A 319 12.66 -13.37 9.81
N LEU A 320 13.36 -13.41 8.69
CA LEU A 320 14.75 -13.02 8.53
C LEU A 320 14.85 -11.58 8.01
N ALA A 321 15.57 -10.72 8.70
CA ALA A 321 15.71 -9.30 8.38
C ALA A 321 17.17 -8.86 8.34
N PHE A 322 17.63 -8.41 7.19
CA PHE A 322 19.04 -8.06 6.94
C PHE A 322 19.20 -6.55 6.76
N LYS A 323 20.12 -5.94 7.48
CA LYS A 323 20.38 -4.49 7.39
C LYS A 323 21.00 -4.08 6.05
N LYS A 324 21.76 -4.97 5.42
CA LYS A 324 22.41 -4.77 4.12
C LYS A 324 21.97 -5.84 3.15
N MET A 325 22.00 -5.51 1.85
CA MET A 325 21.79 -6.48 0.78
C MET A 325 23.07 -7.32 0.63
N ASN A 326 23.18 -8.39 1.40
CA ASN A 326 24.29 -9.35 1.36
C ASN A 326 23.76 -10.70 0.90
N VAL A 327 23.96 -11.01 -0.38
CA VAL A 327 23.49 -12.25 -1.03
C VAL A 327 23.95 -13.51 -0.29
N MET A 328 25.22 -13.55 0.13
CA MET A 328 25.80 -14.72 0.81
C MET A 328 25.15 -14.95 2.18
N GLU A 329 25.04 -13.90 2.97
CA GLU A 329 24.43 -13.95 4.30
C GLU A 329 22.96 -14.38 4.21
N ILE A 330 22.19 -13.77 3.30
CA ILE A 330 20.78 -14.09 3.11
C ILE A 330 20.59 -15.54 2.68
N ALA A 331 21.39 -16.01 1.73
CA ALA A 331 21.31 -17.40 1.26
C ALA A 331 21.66 -18.43 2.32
N ASN A 332 22.69 -18.17 3.12
CA ASN A 332 23.10 -19.03 4.23
C ASN A 332 22.00 -19.12 5.32
N GLU A 333 21.44 -17.97 5.73
CA GLU A 333 20.37 -17.94 6.73
C GLU A 333 19.08 -18.63 6.24
N ILE A 334 18.72 -18.47 4.97
CA ILE A 334 17.59 -19.21 4.37
C ILE A 334 17.83 -20.71 4.41
N SER A 335 19.04 -21.16 4.00
CA SER A 335 19.38 -22.57 3.97
C SER A 335 19.47 -23.18 5.38
N SER A 336 19.88 -22.40 6.37
CA SER A 336 19.88 -22.78 7.79
C SER A 336 18.46 -22.89 8.35
N LEU A 337 17.59 -21.95 8.00
CA LEU A 337 16.21 -21.92 8.49
C LEU A 337 15.38 -23.12 7.98
N GLU A 338 15.66 -23.63 6.79
CA GLU A 338 15.00 -24.85 6.27
C GLU A 338 15.22 -26.04 7.20
N LYS A 339 16.39 -26.12 7.86
CA LYS A 339 16.77 -27.17 8.82
C LYS A 339 16.30 -26.87 10.23
N ASP A 340 16.13 -25.60 10.60
CA ASP A 340 15.72 -25.15 11.94
C ASP A 340 14.19 -25.02 12.04
N ARG A 341 13.52 -26.17 12.22
CA ARG A 341 12.07 -26.27 12.36
C ARG A 341 11.52 -25.50 13.56
N GLN A 342 12.29 -25.39 14.63
CA GLN A 342 11.87 -24.66 15.84
C GLN A 342 11.79 -23.17 15.56
N LYS A 343 12.86 -22.57 15.03
CA LYS A 343 12.91 -21.15 14.64
C LYS A 343 11.85 -20.80 13.59
N TYR A 344 11.65 -21.67 12.61
CA TYR A 344 10.62 -21.49 11.60
C TYR A 344 9.21 -21.47 12.22
N SER A 345 8.89 -22.42 13.08
CA SER A 345 7.61 -22.50 13.79
C SER A 345 7.37 -21.28 14.69
N GLU A 346 8.40 -20.77 15.35
CA GLU A 346 8.33 -19.54 16.15
C GLU A 346 7.94 -18.34 15.28
N PHE A 347 8.56 -18.17 14.10
CA PHE A 347 8.20 -17.12 13.17
C PHE A 347 6.74 -17.20 12.73
N GLN A 348 6.24 -18.40 12.40
CA GLN A 348 4.86 -18.62 12.03
C GLN A 348 3.89 -18.27 13.17
N LYS A 349 4.17 -18.73 14.39
CA LYS A 349 3.36 -18.43 15.58
C LYS A 349 3.27 -16.93 15.84
N ASN A 350 4.40 -16.23 15.76
CA ASN A 350 4.44 -14.78 15.94
C ASN A 350 3.66 -14.06 14.84
N LEU A 351 3.78 -14.50 13.59
CA LEU A 351 3.04 -13.94 12.47
C LEU A 351 1.52 -14.08 12.65
N LEU A 352 1.05 -15.23 13.05
CA LEU A 352 -0.37 -15.49 13.33
C LEU A 352 -0.90 -14.61 14.46
N SER A 353 -0.09 -14.32 15.48
CA SER A 353 -0.48 -13.47 16.62
C SER A 353 -0.74 -12.00 16.23
N ILE A 354 -0.11 -11.53 15.16
CA ILE A 354 -0.25 -10.15 14.67
C ILE A 354 -1.14 -10.02 13.43
N LYS A 355 -1.53 -11.13 12.80
CA LYS A 355 -2.23 -11.18 11.51
C LYS A 355 -3.47 -10.30 11.49
N THR A 356 -4.34 -10.41 12.49
CA THR A 356 -5.62 -9.68 12.56
C THR A 356 -5.48 -8.17 12.54
N ARG A 357 -4.34 -7.64 13.01
CA ARG A 357 -4.05 -6.20 12.95
C ARG A 357 -3.98 -5.65 11.52
N PHE A 358 -3.65 -6.52 10.55
CA PHE A 358 -3.46 -6.15 9.15
C PHE A 358 -4.58 -6.61 8.23
N ASP A 359 -5.65 -7.18 8.79
CA ASP A 359 -6.88 -7.42 8.03
C ASP A 359 -7.52 -6.07 7.65
N ARG A 360 -7.88 -5.91 6.38
CA ARG A 360 -8.55 -4.70 5.87
C ARG A 360 -9.86 -4.43 6.56
N ARG A 361 -10.56 -5.46 7.04
CA ARG A 361 -11.77 -5.28 7.85
C ARG A 361 -11.44 -4.56 9.16
N THR A 362 -10.40 -5.00 9.88
CA THR A 362 -9.93 -4.31 11.08
C THR A 362 -9.50 -2.88 10.79
N GLN A 363 -8.75 -2.68 9.69
CA GLN A 363 -8.31 -1.33 9.28
C GLN A 363 -9.49 -0.42 8.90
N SER A 364 -10.58 -0.96 8.34
CA SER A 364 -11.78 -0.17 8.00
C SER A 364 -12.57 0.26 9.23
N ILE A 365 -12.63 -0.59 10.26
CA ILE A 365 -13.24 -0.25 11.55
C ILE A 365 -12.47 0.92 12.19
N ILE A 366 -11.14 0.81 12.28
CA ILE A 366 -10.28 1.88 12.82
C ILE A 366 -10.45 3.18 12.02
N PHE A 367 -10.52 3.08 10.69
CA PHE A 367 -10.75 4.24 9.83
C PHE A 367 -12.08 4.92 10.13
N ALA A 368 -13.17 4.16 10.23
CA ALA A 368 -14.50 4.69 10.52
C ALA A 368 -14.54 5.38 11.89
N ASP A 369 -13.93 4.77 12.93
CA ASP A 369 -13.81 5.38 14.26
C ASP A 369 -13.04 6.71 14.21
N LEU A 370 -11.95 6.79 13.44
CA LEU A 370 -11.18 8.01 13.26
C LEU A 370 -12.00 9.10 12.54
N VAL A 371 -12.78 8.74 11.53
CA VAL A 371 -13.65 9.68 10.83
C VAL A 371 -14.74 10.18 11.78
N GLU A 372 -15.42 9.31 12.49
CA GLU A 372 -16.47 9.69 13.46
C GLU A 372 -15.92 10.60 14.55
N LYS A 373 -14.79 10.24 15.16
CA LYS A 373 -14.15 11.02 16.21
C LYS A 373 -13.76 12.43 15.75
N ASN A 374 -13.21 12.56 14.53
CA ASN A 374 -12.66 13.82 14.08
C ASN A 374 -13.66 14.72 13.33
N PHE A 375 -14.74 14.17 12.78
CA PHE A 375 -15.67 14.92 11.92
C PHE A 375 -17.09 15.03 12.48
N ASN A 376 -17.41 14.37 13.61
CA ASN A 376 -18.74 14.46 14.22
C ASN A 376 -18.91 15.83 14.92
N ILE A 377 -19.91 16.59 14.47
CA ILE A 377 -20.18 17.97 14.94
C ILE A 377 -20.65 17.98 16.41
N GLN A 378 -21.26 16.89 16.90
CA GLN A 378 -21.78 16.81 18.27
C GLN A 378 -20.65 16.72 19.34
N HIS A 379 -19.50 16.14 18.99
CA HIS A 379 -18.35 16.10 19.90
C HIS A 379 -17.57 17.43 19.97
N ALA A 380 -17.55 18.20 18.89
CA ALA A 380 -16.86 19.50 18.86
C ALA A 380 -17.49 20.54 19.80
N LYS A 381 -18.82 20.49 20.01
CA LYS A 381 -19.53 21.39 20.94
C LYS A 381 -19.32 21.05 22.43
N LYS A 382 -18.97 19.79 22.77
CA LYS A 382 -18.68 19.41 24.17
C LYS A 382 -17.26 19.77 24.63
N VAL A 383 -16.30 19.92 23.72
CA VAL A 383 -14.90 20.28 24.07
C VAL A 383 -14.69 21.80 24.14
N SER A 384 -15.61 22.60 23.60
CA SER A 384 -15.55 24.08 23.68
C SER A 384 -16.38 24.66 24.86
N LEU A 385 -16.93 23.82 25.73
CA LEU A 385 -17.72 24.18 26.89
C LEU A 385 -17.11 23.70 28.22
N ASN A 386 -15.85 23.22 28.19
CA ASN A 386 -15.07 22.93 29.41
C ASN A 386 -13.77 23.72 29.42
#